data_19ab28e616aa903e1ef9aa3c85a6c78b
#
_entry.id   19ab28e616aa903e1ef9aa3c85a6c78b
#
_cell.length_a   1.000
_cell.length_b   1.000
_cell.length_c   1.000
_cell.angle_alpha   90.00
_cell.angle_beta   90.00
_cell.angle_gamma   90.00
#
_symmetry.space_group_name_H-M   'P 1'
#
loop_
_entity.id
_entity.type
_entity.pdbx_description
1 polymer ?
#
loop_
_entity_poly.entity_id
_entity_poly.type
_entity_poly.pdbx_seq_one_letter_code
_entity_poly.pdbx_strand_id
1 'polypeptide(L)'
;MSKKIFTILLFVFSMGNLSAQSPVYLDDTQPIETRVKDALDRMTLEEKVALCHAQSKFSSAGVPRLGIPELWMSDGPHGVRAEINWNDWGYAKWTNDSITAFPALTCLAATWNPAMAAKYGKAIGEEARYREKDVLLGPGVNIYRTPLNGRNFEYMGEDPYLASVMCVPYIRELQKNGVAACVKHYALNNQELWRGHIDVRLSDRALHEIYLPAFKAAVEKGGAWSIMGAYNKFRGQHACHNDFLLNRILKEEWNFDGAVITDWGGAHDTFEAVVNGLDIEMGSYTNGLTSESTFTYDDYYLAHPYLKMLKEGLVK
;
A
#
# COMPACT_ATOMS: atom_id res chain seq x y z
N MET A 1 76.45 5.62 45.87
CA MET A 1 75.79 5.76 44.59
C MET A 1 74.64 4.70 44.49
N SER A 2 73.37 5.12 44.71
CA SER A 2 72.23 4.22 44.78
C SER A 2 71.52 4.24 43.42
N LYS A 3 71.45 3.07 42.77
CA LYS A 3 70.71 2.89 41.53
C LYS A 3 69.21 2.64 41.84
N LYS A 4 68.36 3.58 41.54
CA LYS A 4 66.89 3.40 41.57
C LYS A 4 66.46 2.69 40.29
N ILE A 5 65.90 1.49 40.42
CA ILE A 5 65.26 0.73 39.34
C ILE A 5 63.83 1.21 39.26
N PHE A 6 63.45 1.78 38.11
CA PHE A 6 62.08 2.20 37.80
C PHE A 6 61.37 1.03 37.08
N THR A 7 60.45 0.36 37.79
CA THR A 7 59.62 -0.67 37.21
C THR A 7 58.38 -0.01 36.49
N ILE A 8 58.38 -0.06 35.19
CA ILE A 8 57.23 0.40 34.40
C ILE A 8 56.21 -0.76 34.30
N LEU A 9 55.08 -0.62 34.96
CA LEU A 9 53.92 -1.53 34.80
C LEU A 9 53.17 -1.20 33.51
N LEU A 10 53.32 -2.09 32.52
CA LEU A 10 52.56 -1.97 31.27
C LEU A 10 51.13 -2.55 31.51
N PHE A 11 50.15 -1.69 31.61
CA PHE A 11 48.74 -2.10 31.58
C PHE A 11 48.35 -2.37 30.12
N VAL A 12 48.26 -3.62 29.71
CA VAL A 12 47.68 -4.04 28.45
C VAL A 12 46.17 -4.00 28.62
N PHE A 13 45.52 -2.94 28.13
CA PHE A 13 44.08 -2.90 27.95
C PHE A 13 43.73 -3.84 26.79
N SER A 14 43.26 -5.03 27.14
CA SER A 14 42.57 -5.91 26.16
C SER A 14 41.28 -5.24 25.77
N MET A 15 41.28 -4.51 24.66
CA MET A 15 40.03 -4.12 23.96
C MET A 15 39.42 -5.42 23.42
N GLY A 16 38.54 -6.00 24.21
CA GLY A 16 37.65 -7.03 23.71
C GLY A 16 36.86 -6.42 22.55
N ASN A 17 37.06 -6.95 21.34
CA ASN A 17 36.20 -6.68 20.22
C ASN A 17 34.77 -7.14 20.61
N LEU A 18 33.97 -6.23 21.16
CA LEU A 18 32.52 -6.38 21.13
C LEU A 18 32.12 -6.34 19.64
N SER A 19 32.12 -7.50 18.99
CA SER A 19 31.44 -7.67 17.73
C SER A 19 29.99 -7.37 18.02
N ALA A 20 29.54 -6.17 17.68
CA ALA A 20 28.14 -5.83 17.75
C ALA A 20 27.43 -6.80 16.80
N GLN A 21 26.67 -7.73 17.37
CA GLN A 21 25.89 -8.68 16.59
C GLN A 21 24.97 -7.88 15.67
N SER A 22 25.02 -8.14 14.36
CA SER A 22 24.18 -7.45 13.40
C SER A 22 22.71 -7.55 13.83
N PRO A 23 21.93 -6.45 13.72
CA PRO A 23 20.52 -6.48 14.06
C PRO A 23 19.78 -7.61 13.34
N VAL A 24 18.86 -8.28 14.05
CA VAL A 24 18.14 -9.43 13.52
C VAL A 24 17.32 -9.07 12.26
N TYR A 25 16.78 -7.85 12.19
CA TYR A 25 16.02 -7.40 11.03
C TYR A 25 16.84 -7.31 9.73
N LEU A 26 18.18 -7.24 9.82
CA LEU A 26 19.08 -7.25 8.66
C LEU A 26 19.50 -8.66 8.22
N ASP A 27 19.25 -9.67 9.04
CA ASP A 27 19.57 -11.07 8.73
C ASP A 27 18.45 -11.71 7.92
N ASP A 28 18.65 -11.85 6.61
CA ASP A 28 17.67 -12.41 5.67
C ASP A 28 17.43 -13.92 5.82
N THR A 29 18.26 -14.60 6.64
CA THR A 29 18.05 -16.01 6.99
C THR A 29 17.01 -16.22 8.09
N GLN A 30 16.65 -15.14 8.82
CA GLN A 30 15.63 -15.18 9.87
C GLN A 30 14.21 -15.10 9.29
N PRO A 31 13.23 -15.71 9.98
CA PRO A 31 11.83 -15.56 9.59
C PRO A 31 11.39 -14.09 9.51
N ILE A 32 10.56 -13.75 8.53
CA ILE A 32 10.08 -12.37 8.29
C ILE A 32 9.49 -11.77 9.56
N GLU A 33 8.61 -12.49 10.26
CA GLU A 33 7.98 -12.01 11.51
C GLU A 33 8.98 -11.64 12.60
N THR A 34 10.07 -12.43 12.72
CA THR A 34 11.14 -12.14 13.67
C THR A 34 11.89 -10.87 13.30
N ARG A 35 12.14 -10.67 12.01
CA ARG A 35 12.79 -9.47 11.47
C ARG A 35 11.91 -8.23 11.63
N VAL A 36 10.63 -8.33 11.31
CA VAL A 36 9.65 -7.26 11.47
C VAL A 36 9.55 -6.83 12.93
N LYS A 37 9.44 -7.81 13.85
CA LYS A 37 9.39 -7.51 15.28
C LYS A 37 10.65 -6.78 15.78
N ASP A 38 11.85 -7.22 15.40
CA ASP A 38 13.11 -6.58 15.81
C ASP A 38 13.20 -5.14 15.24
N ALA A 39 12.76 -4.92 13.99
CA ALA A 39 12.71 -3.60 13.40
C ALA A 39 11.74 -2.68 14.17
N LEU A 40 10.51 -3.15 14.43
CA LEU A 40 9.48 -2.39 15.16
C LEU A 40 9.91 -2.06 16.61
N ASP A 41 10.59 -2.98 17.29
CA ASP A 41 11.08 -2.76 18.66
C ASP A 41 12.18 -1.67 18.70
N ARG A 42 12.87 -1.41 17.59
CA ARG A 42 13.89 -0.36 17.45
C ARG A 42 13.34 0.98 17.01
N MET A 43 12.14 1.02 16.41
CA MET A 43 11.51 2.27 15.95
C MET A 43 10.95 3.08 17.10
N THR A 44 11.09 4.40 16.99
CA THR A 44 10.32 5.35 17.83
C THR A 44 8.85 5.33 17.46
N LEU A 45 8.01 5.89 18.31
CA LEU A 45 6.58 6.01 18.02
C LEU A 45 6.33 6.87 16.77
N GLU A 46 7.07 7.96 16.63
CA GLU A 46 7.00 8.86 15.48
C GLU A 46 7.42 8.16 14.18
N GLU A 47 8.47 7.33 14.21
CA GLU A 47 8.89 6.55 13.05
C GLU A 47 7.83 5.52 12.64
N LYS A 48 7.17 4.87 13.60
CA LYS A 48 6.06 3.94 13.32
C LYS A 48 4.88 4.64 12.66
N VAL A 49 4.49 5.81 13.18
CA VAL A 49 3.40 6.60 12.62
C VAL A 49 3.75 7.11 11.21
N ALA A 50 4.99 7.52 10.97
CA ALA A 50 5.42 8.00 9.67
C ALA A 50 5.31 6.93 8.56
N LEU A 51 5.38 5.63 8.89
CA LEU A 51 5.13 4.54 7.94
C LEU A 51 3.67 4.44 7.51
N CYS A 52 2.74 4.94 8.33
CA CYS A 52 1.30 4.80 8.12
C CYS A 52 0.69 5.87 7.21
N HIS A 53 1.47 6.83 6.72
CA HIS A 53 0.95 7.89 5.86
C HIS A 53 1.95 8.34 4.80
N ALA A 54 1.44 9.07 3.81
CA ALA A 54 2.26 9.63 2.76
C ALA A 54 3.26 10.67 3.29
N GLN A 55 4.43 10.71 2.67
CA GLN A 55 5.39 11.83 2.76
C GLN A 55 5.54 12.57 1.43
N SER A 56 5.06 11.97 0.36
CA SER A 56 5.01 12.55 -0.99
C SER A 56 3.73 12.11 -1.70
N LYS A 57 3.55 12.52 -2.96
CA LYS A 57 2.39 12.08 -3.75
C LYS A 57 2.30 10.57 -3.91
N PHE A 58 3.44 9.86 -3.94
CA PHE A 58 3.48 8.42 -4.20
C PHE A 58 4.45 7.65 -3.30
N SER A 59 4.82 8.19 -2.13
CA SER A 59 5.62 7.43 -1.18
C SER A 59 5.16 7.60 0.26
N SER A 60 5.33 6.55 1.07
CA SER A 60 5.35 6.62 2.51
C SER A 60 6.80 6.69 3.01
N ALA A 61 6.99 7.15 4.24
CA ALA A 61 8.32 7.28 4.81
C ALA A 61 9.02 5.92 4.99
N GLY A 62 10.35 5.95 4.92
CA GLY A 62 11.19 4.89 5.47
C GLY A 62 11.65 5.22 6.89
N VAL A 63 12.60 4.42 7.40
CA VAL A 63 13.29 4.70 8.66
C VAL A 63 14.81 4.76 8.40
N PRO A 64 15.32 5.91 7.93
CA PRO A 64 16.71 6.04 7.48
C PRO A 64 17.73 5.64 8.55
N ARG A 65 17.44 5.93 9.83
CA ARG A 65 18.29 5.54 10.97
C ARG A 65 18.49 4.03 11.06
N LEU A 66 17.53 3.25 10.60
CA LEU A 66 17.59 1.79 10.56
C LEU A 66 17.93 1.24 9.18
N GLY A 67 18.16 2.10 8.18
CA GLY A 67 18.39 1.69 6.81
C GLY A 67 17.15 1.10 6.12
N ILE A 68 15.94 1.35 6.65
CA ILE A 68 14.68 0.93 6.04
C ILE A 68 14.30 1.99 5.01
N PRO A 69 14.18 1.61 3.71
CA PRO A 69 13.89 2.56 2.64
C PRO A 69 12.45 3.07 2.69
N GLU A 70 12.19 4.12 1.93
CA GLU A 70 10.86 4.60 1.60
C GLU A 70 10.09 3.54 0.78
N LEU A 71 8.77 3.54 0.88
CA LEU A 71 7.91 2.69 0.07
C LEU A 71 7.36 3.54 -1.11
N TRP A 72 7.83 3.26 -2.32
CA TRP A 72 7.41 3.97 -3.52
C TRP A 72 6.31 3.26 -4.27
N MET A 73 5.26 4.01 -4.60
CA MET A 73 4.09 3.53 -5.33
C MET A 73 4.04 4.15 -6.74
N SER A 74 3.34 3.51 -7.63
CA SER A 74 3.01 4.09 -8.94
C SER A 74 1.60 3.74 -9.34
N ASP A 75 0.92 4.72 -9.93
CA ASP A 75 -0.35 4.50 -10.60
C ASP A 75 -0.19 3.56 -11.79
N GLY A 76 -1.26 2.88 -12.04
CA GLY A 76 -1.61 2.29 -13.29
C GLY A 76 -1.74 0.78 -13.31
N PRO A 77 -2.99 0.27 -13.47
CA PRO A 77 -3.21 -1.16 -13.72
C PRO A 77 -2.81 -1.58 -15.15
N HIS A 78 -2.58 -0.62 -16.06
CA HIS A 78 -2.20 -0.84 -17.46
C HIS A 78 -1.08 0.09 -17.95
N GLY A 79 -0.16 0.44 -17.05
CA GLY A 79 1.05 1.19 -17.33
C GLY A 79 1.64 1.81 -16.08
N VAL A 80 2.94 1.78 -15.93
CA VAL A 80 3.63 2.48 -14.83
C VAL A 80 3.59 3.97 -15.13
N ARG A 81 3.10 4.79 -14.20
CA ARG A 81 2.96 6.23 -14.41
C ARG A 81 4.33 6.91 -14.58
N ALA A 82 4.40 7.90 -15.46
CA ALA A 82 5.51 8.84 -15.52
C ALA A 82 5.66 9.58 -14.18
N GLU A 83 6.90 9.93 -13.83
CA GLU A 83 7.19 10.55 -12.54
C GLU A 83 6.55 11.94 -12.42
N ILE A 84 6.03 12.22 -11.25
CA ILE A 84 5.46 13.53 -10.89
C ILE A 84 6.30 14.20 -9.81
N ASN A 85 6.05 15.48 -9.59
CA ASN A 85 6.70 16.22 -8.52
C ASN A 85 6.35 15.65 -7.14
N TRP A 86 7.21 15.89 -6.18
CA TRP A 86 7.05 15.41 -4.80
C TRP A 86 5.71 15.84 -4.17
N ASN A 87 5.31 17.10 -4.34
CA ASN A 87 4.17 17.69 -3.66
C ASN A 87 2.98 18.02 -4.57
N ASP A 88 3.09 17.87 -5.87
CA ASP A 88 2.03 18.22 -6.80
C ASP A 88 1.89 17.22 -7.95
N TRP A 89 0.83 17.36 -8.75
CA TRP A 89 0.51 16.45 -9.85
C TRP A 89 1.24 16.79 -11.17
N GLY A 90 2.14 17.76 -11.16
CA GLY A 90 2.96 18.10 -12.32
C GLY A 90 3.99 17.02 -12.61
N TYR A 91 4.29 16.81 -13.88
CA TYR A 91 5.35 15.86 -14.26
C TYR A 91 6.72 16.34 -13.81
N ALA A 92 7.53 15.43 -13.28
CA ALA A 92 8.92 15.71 -12.88
C ALA A 92 9.84 16.01 -14.06
N LYS A 93 9.40 15.70 -15.28
CA LYS A 93 10.12 15.96 -16.54
C LYS A 93 11.52 15.34 -16.60
N TRP A 94 11.64 14.12 -16.08
CA TRP A 94 12.89 13.38 -16.20
C TRP A 94 13.20 13.03 -17.66
N THR A 95 14.46 13.06 -18.04
CA THR A 95 14.89 12.85 -19.43
C THR A 95 14.61 11.44 -19.95
N ASN A 96 14.57 10.45 -19.07
CA ASN A 96 14.35 9.03 -19.40
C ASN A 96 13.05 8.49 -18.79
N ASP A 97 11.99 9.30 -18.80
CA ASP A 97 10.70 8.94 -18.23
C ASP A 97 9.75 8.29 -19.25
N SER A 98 10.30 7.44 -20.12
CA SER A 98 9.50 6.64 -21.05
C SER A 98 8.80 5.51 -20.32
N ILE A 99 7.51 5.34 -20.62
CA ILE A 99 6.65 4.31 -20.04
C ILE A 99 5.94 3.53 -21.13
N THR A 100 5.61 2.26 -20.84
CA THR A 100 4.83 1.44 -21.76
C THR A 100 3.34 1.69 -21.52
N ALA A 101 2.60 2.04 -22.58
CA ALA A 101 1.16 2.02 -22.57
C ALA A 101 0.67 0.59 -22.86
N PHE A 102 0.36 -0.14 -21.81
CA PHE A 102 -0.22 -1.47 -21.93
C PHE A 102 -1.68 -1.40 -22.37
N PRO A 103 -2.25 -2.46 -22.99
CA PRO A 103 -3.68 -2.52 -23.27
C PRO A 103 -4.52 -2.33 -22.02
N ALA A 104 -5.66 -1.65 -22.13
CA ALA A 104 -6.60 -1.51 -21.01
C ALA A 104 -7.02 -2.89 -20.46
N LEU A 105 -7.35 -2.97 -19.16
CA LEU A 105 -7.72 -4.26 -18.55
C LEU A 105 -8.98 -4.87 -19.15
N THR A 106 -9.91 -4.04 -19.67
CA THR A 106 -11.04 -4.52 -20.48
C THR A 106 -10.55 -5.33 -21.69
N CYS A 107 -9.53 -4.84 -22.41
CA CYS A 107 -8.94 -5.54 -23.55
C CYS A 107 -8.24 -6.82 -23.12
N LEU A 108 -7.50 -6.80 -22.01
CA LEU A 108 -6.87 -7.99 -21.44
C LEU A 108 -7.94 -9.04 -21.09
N ALA A 109 -9.00 -8.66 -20.38
CA ALA A 109 -10.07 -9.57 -19.99
C ALA A 109 -10.82 -10.16 -21.19
N ALA A 110 -11.02 -9.36 -22.25
CA ALA A 110 -11.64 -9.81 -23.50
C ALA A 110 -10.86 -10.94 -24.23
N THR A 111 -9.62 -11.18 -23.88
CA THR A 111 -8.85 -12.32 -24.38
C THR A 111 -9.33 -13.64 -23.80
N TRP A 112 -9.98 -13.67 -22.67
CA TRP A 112 -10.36 -14.87 -21.90
C TRP A 112 -9.19 -15.82 -21.63
N ASN A 113 -7.97 -15.27 -21.61
CA ASN A 113 -6.74 -16.04 -21.56
C ASN A 113 -5.90 -15.72 -20.31
N PRO A 114 -5.97 -16.54 -19.25
CA PRO A 114 -5.18 -16.32 -18.02
C PRO A 114 -3.67 -16.33 -18.26
N ALA A 115 -3.18 -17.07 -19.28
CA ALA A 115 -1.77 -17.04 -19.62
C ALA A 115 -1.34 -15.68 -20.23
N MET A 116 -2.26 -14.96 -20.88
CA MET A 116 -2.01 -13.61 -21.33
C MET A 116 -1.97 -12.63 -20.14
N ALA A 117 -2.86 -12.80 -19.15
CA ALA A 117 -2.82 -12.03 -17.91
C ALA A 117 -1.52 -12.25 -17.13
N ALA A 118 -1.01 -13.48 -17.11
CA ALA A 118 0.31 -13.78 -16.53
C ALA A 118 1.44 -13.04 -17.26
N LYS A 119 1.47 -13.06 -18.59
CA LYS A 119 2.48 -12.30 -19.37
C LYS A 119 2.38 -10.80 -19.14
N TYR A 120 1.17 -10.30 -19.04
CA TYR A 120 0.91 -8.89 -18.77
C TYR A 120 1.43 -8.48 -17.38
N GLY A 121 1.06 -9.25 -16.33
CA GLY A 121 1.52 -9.01 -14.97
C GLY A 121 3.04 -9.07 -14.84
N LYS A 122 3.68 -10.03 -15.53
CA LYS A 122 5.13 -10.12 -15.58
C LYS A 122 5.75 -8.85 -16.21
N ALA A 123 5.30 -8.45 -17.39
CA ALA A 123 5.89 -7.34 -18.12
C ALA A 123 5.73 -5.99 -17.39
N ILE A 124 4.53 -5.71 -16.83
CA ILE A 124 4.31 -4.48 -16.06
C ILE A 124 5.08 -4.50 -14.73
N GLY A 125 5.24 -5.68 -14.11
CA GLY A 125 6.04 -5.85 -12.90
C GLY A 125 7.53 -5.63 -13.14
N GLU A 126 8.08 -6.12 -14.27
CA GLU A 126 9.45 -5.86 -14.68
C GLU A 126 9.70 -4.36 -14.89
N GLU A 127 8.78 -3.65 -15.55
CA GLU A 127 8.89 -2.21 -15.76
C GLU A 127 8.76 -1.44 -14.43
N ALA A 128 7.82 -1.80 -13.56
CA ALA A 128 7.67 -1.19 -12.25
C ALA A 128 8.94 -1.36 -11.40
N ARG A 129 9.53 -2.57 -11.38
CA ARG A 129 10.77 -2.84 -10.66
C ARG A 129 11.96 -2.06 -11.23
N TYR A 130 12.07 -2.01 -12.56
CA TYR A 130 13.10 -1.21 -13.24
C TYR A 130 13.01 0.28 -12.88
N ARG A 131 11.80 0.78 -12.62
CA ARG A 131 11.52 2.15 -12.19
C ARG A 131 11.53 2.33 -10.68
N GLU A 132 12.08 1.37 -9.94
CA GLU A 132 12.23 1.40 -8.48
C GLU A 132 10.90 1.60 -7.75
N LYS A 133 9.81 0.98 -8.24
CA LYS A 133 8.53 0.98 -7.54
C LYS A 133 8.36 -0.28 -6.72
N ASP A 134 7.88 -0.08 -5.49
CA ASP A 134 7.62 -1.17 -4.54
C ASP A 134 6.17 -1.63 -4.62
N VAL A 135 5.26 -0.73 -5.02
CA VAL A 135 3.83 -0.99 -5.15
C VAL A 135 3.31 -0.47 -6.48
N LEU A 136 2.66 -1.33 -7.25
CA LEU A 136 1.87 -0.94 -8.42
C LEU A 136 0.39 -0.91 -8.04
N LEU A 137 -0.28 0.24 -8.26
CA LEU A 137 -1.69 0.46 -7.93
C LEU A 137 -2.61 -0.19 -8.98
N GLY A 138 -2.68 -1.50 -8.90
CA GLY A 138 -3.40 -2.38 -9.81
C GLY A 138 -3.28 -3.86 -9.41
N PRO A 139 -4.10 -4.74 -10.05
CA PRO A 139 -5.11 -4.45 -11.06
C PRO A 139 -6.40 -3.83 -10.50
N GLY A 140 -7.15 -3.15 -11.37
CA GLY A 140 -8.53 -2.75 -11.09
C GLY A 140 -9.48 -3.91 -11.35
N VAL A 141 -10.39 -4.24 -10.40
CA VAL A 141 -11.27 -5.41 -10.49
C VAL A 141 -12.73 -5.12 -10.14
N ASN A 142 -13.14 -3.85 -10.07
CA ASN A 142 -14.54 -3.51 -9.86
C ASN A 142 -15.40 -4.01 -11.03
N ILE A 143 -16.61 -4.48 -10.73
CA ILE A 143 -17.53 -5.00 -11.72
C ILE A 143 -18.26 -3.87 -12.44
N TYR A 144 -18.40 -3.95 -13.76
CA TYR A 144 -19.19 -3.00 -14.54
C TYR A 144 -20.67 -3.09 -14.15
N ARG A 145 -21.18 -2.02 -13.64
CA ARG A 145 -22.59 -1.91 -13.26
C ARG A 145 -23.43 -1.22 -14.34
N THR A 146 -22.79 -0.31 -15.03
CA THR A 146 -23.37 0.47 -16.12
C THR A 146 -22.27 0.84 -17.11
N PRO A 147 -22.57 0.90 -18.42
CA PRO A 147 -21.60 1.35 -19.41
C PRO A 147 -21.19 2.82 -19.24
N LEU A 148 -21.97 3.59 -18.48
CA LEU A 148 -21.73 5.03 -18.25
C LEU A 148 -20.67 5.32 -17.16
N ASN A 149 -20.13 4.31 -16.49
CA ASN A 149 -19.07 4.54 -15.53
C ASN A 149 -17.77 4.94 -16.25
N GLY A 150 -17.23 6.10 -15.91
CA GLY A 150 -16.06 6.69 -16.58
C GLY A 150 -14.75 5.90 -16.45
N ARG A 151 -14.67 4.89 -15.55
CA ARG A 151 -13.48 4.07 -15.33
C ARG A 151 -13.65 2.60 -15.71
N ASN A 152 -14.68 2.23 -16.48
CA ASN A 152 -14.86 0.85 -16.93
C ASN A 152 -13.63 0.30 -17.67
N PHE A 153 -12.94 1.14 -18.46
CA PHE A 153 -11.72 0.72 -19.18
C PHE A 153 -10.62 0.19 -18.25
N GLU A 154 -10.60 0.61 -16.99
CA GLU A 154 -9.60 0.25 -15.98
C GLU A 154 -9.89 -1.10 -15.30
N TYR A 155 -11.07 -1.68 -15.57
CA TYR A 155 -11.53 -2.91 -14.93
C TYR A 155 -11.67 -4.08 -15.93
N MET A 156 -11.96 -5.28 -15.40
CA MET A 156 -11.94 -6.54 -16.17
C MET A 156 -13.30 -7.00 -16.69
N GLY A 157 -14.36 -6.19 -16.56
CA GLY A 157 -15.65 -6.51 -17.11
C GLY A 157 -16.78 -6.61 -16.08
N GLU A 158 -17.91 -7.17 -16.53
CA GLU A 158 -19.12 -7.31 -15.72
C GLU A 158 -19.26 -8.70 -15.07
N ASP A 159 -18.45 -9.69 -15.50
CA ASP A 159 -18.46 -11.05 -14.99
C ASP A 159 -17.46 -11.20 -13.82
N PRO A 160 -17.96 -11.46 -12.60
CA PRO A 160 -17.09 -11.65 -11.42
C PRO A 160 -16.19 -12.88 -11.53
N TYR A 161 -16.62 -13.92 -12.24
CA TYR A 161 -15.79 -15.10 -12.45
C TYR A 161 -14.62 -14.80 -13.39
N LEU A 162 -14.87 -14.16 -14.52
CA LEU A 162 -13.82 -13.75 -15.47
C LEU A 162 -12.81 -12.83 -14.78
N ALA A 163 -13.29 -11.79 -14.08
CA ALA A 163 -12.42 -10.89 -13.33
C ALA A 163 -11.54 -11.63 -12.32
N SER A 164 -12.11 -12.61 -11.60
CA SER A 164 -11.39 -13.46 -10.64
C SER A 164 -10.30 -14.31 -11.30
N VAL A 165 -10.61 -14.93 -12.45
CA VAL A 165 -9.68 -15.80 -13.15
C VAL A 165 -8.53 -15.01 -13.78
N MET A 166 -8.80 -13.80 -14.26
CA MET A 166 -7.81 -12.96 -14.94
C MET A 166 -6.90 -12.19 -13.96
N CYS A 167 -7.42 -11.71 -12.82
CA CYS A 167 -6.61 -10.95 -11.87
C CYS A 167 -5.56 -11.80 -11.15
N VAL A 168 -5.84 -13.07 -10.87
CA VAL A 168 -4.93 -13.96 -10.12
C VAL A 168 -3.56 -14.11 -10.80
N PRO A 169 -3.44 -14.53 -12.07
CA PRO A 169 -2.16 -14.64 -12.72
C PRO A 169 -1.46 -13.28 -12.93
N TYR A 170 -2.22 -12.20 -13.15
CA TYR A 170 -1.67 -10.84 -13.20
C TYR A 170 -0.93 -10.52 -11.88
N ILE A 171 -1.60 -10.70 -10.73
CA ILE A 171 -1.05 -10.41 -9.40
C ILE A 171 0.19 -11.26 -9.12
N ARG A 172 0.10 -12.57 -9.33
CA ARG A 172 1.21 -13.49 -9.06
C ARG A 172 2.46 -13.16 -9.84
N GLU A 173 2.33 -12.89 -11.13
CA GLU A 173 3.49 -12.62 -11.98
C GLU A 173 4.05 -11.21 -11.76
N LEU A 174 3.23 -10.22 -11.43
CA LEU A 174 3.68 -8.91 -11.00
C LEU A 174 4.54 -9.03 -9.73
N GLN A 175 4.03 -9.72 -8.71
CA GLN A 175 4.71 -9.84 -7.41
C GLN A 175 6.00 -10.66 -7.45
N LYS A 176 6.20 -11.54 -8.42
CA LYS A 176 7.49 -12.22 -8.64
C LYS A 176 8.66 -11.26 -8.91
N ASN A 177 8.36 -10.04 -9.32
CA ASN A 177 9.37 -9.00 -9.51
C ASN A 177 9.70 -8.23 -8.23
N GLY A 178 9.15 -8.62 -7.08
CA GLY A 178 9.31 -7.90 -5.81
C GLY A 178 8.52 -6.59 -5.75
N VAL A 179 7.46 -6.47 -6.54
CA VAL A 179 6.56 -5.31 -6.57
C VAL A 179 5.19 -5.75 -6.07
N ALA A 180 4.65 -5.11 -5.05
CA ALA A 180 3.33 -5.42 -4.53
C ALA A 180 2.23 -5.04 -5.54
N ALA A 181 1.29 -5.95 -5.76
CA ALA A 181 0.02 -5.62 -6.40
C ALA A 181 -0.89 -4.94 -5.36
N CYS A 182 -1.41 -3.76 -5.68
CA CYS A 182 -2.41 -3.07 -4.89
C CYS A 182 -3.76 -3.13 -5.61
N VAL A 183 -4.53 -4.16 -5.29
CA VAL A 183 -5.79 -4.45 -5.99
C VAL A 183 -6.87 -3.43 -5.63
N LYS A 184 -7.56 -2.89 -6.64
CA LYS A 184 -8.43 -1.72 -6.45
C LYS A 184 -9.75 -1.78 -7.20
N HIS A 185 -10.76 -1.02 -6.77
CA HIS A 185 -10.88 -0.23 -5.54
C HIS A 185 -11.84 -0.93 -4.59
N TYR A 186 -11.36 -1.33 -3.44
CA TYR A 186 -12.10 -2.14 -2.46
C TYR A 186 -12.94 -1.27 -1.52
N ALA A 187 -14.26 -1.34 -1.55
CA ALA A 187 -15.05 -2.05 -2.52
C ALA A 187 -16.19 -1.14 -3.03
N LEU A 188 -16.81 -1.56 -4.13
CA LEU A 188 -18.03 -0.93 -4.63
C LEU A 188 -17.84 0.42 -5.33
N ASN A 189 -16.66 0.74 -5.83
CA ASN A 189 -16.43 1.92 -6.67
C ASN A 189 -16.93 1.65 -8.11
N ASN A 190 -18.23 1.61 -8.30
CA ASN A 190 -18.89 1.27 -9.56
C ASN A 190 -19.50 2.50 -10.26
N GLN A 191 -19.22 3.70 -9.76
CA GLN A 191 -19.70 4.98 -10.24
C GLN A 191 -18.68 6.06 -9.91
N GLU A 192 -18.30 6.89 -10.89
CA GLU A 192 -17.38 8.00 -10.70
C GLU A 192 -18.07 9.30 -10.28
N LEU A 193 -19.31 9.53 -10.74
CA LEU A 193 -20.06 10.72 -10.35
C LEU A 193 -20.36 10.67 -8.84
N TRP A 194 -19.91 11.70 -8.11
CA TRP A 194 -20.08 11.81 -6.66
C TRP A 194 -19.44 10.66 -5.85
N ARG A 195 -18.43 9.98 -6.39
CA ARG A 195 -17.83 8.78 -5.80
C ARG A 195 -17.40 8.95 -4.33
N GLY A 196 -16.95 10.13 -3.90
CA GLY A 196 -16.59 10.43 -2.51
C GLY A 196 -17.77 10.69 -1.57
N HIS A 197 -19.00 10.72 -2.07
CA HIS A 197 -20.18 11.10 -1.27
C HIS A 197 -21.26 10.02 -1.23
N ILE A 198 -21.32 9.16 -2.25
CA ILE A 198 -22.37 8.14 -2.35
C ILE A 198 -22.21 7.07 -1.26
N ASP A 199 -23.36 6.66 -0.68
CA ASP A 199 -23.48 5.49 0.19
C ASP A 199 -24.11 4.36 -0.62
N VAL A 200 -23.29 3.39 -1.03
CA VAL A 200 -23.72 2.30 -1.92
C VAL A 200 -24.62 1.35 -1.16
N ARG A 201 -25.78 1.03 -1.77
CA ARG A 201 -26.78 0.12 -1.22
C ARG A 201 -26.98 -1.08 -2.11
N LEU A 202 -26.85 -2.27 -1.51
CA LEU A 202 -27.10 -3.54 -2.17
C LEU A 202 -27.38 -4.61 -1.10
N SER A 203 -27.91 -5.76 -1.52
CA SER A 203 -28.11 -6.90 -0.65
C SER A 203 -26.77 -7.60 -0.37
N ASP A 204 -26.65 -8.29 0.76
CA ASP A 204 -25.45 -9.09 1.09
C ASP A 204 -25.20 -10.18 0.05
N ARG A 205 -26.25 -10.75 -0.52
CA ARG A 205 -26.14 -11.69 -1.62
C ARG A 205 -25.42 -11.07 -2.82
N ALA A 206 -25.84 -9.88 -3.27
CA ALA A 206 -25.18 -9.20 -4.38
C ALA A 206 -23.74 -8.83 -4.05
N LEU A 207 -23.47 -8.39 -2.82
CA LEU A 207 -22.12 -8.09 -2.35
C LEU A 207 -21.20 -9.30 -2.52
N HIS A 208 -21.58 -10.45 -1.97
CA HIS A 208 -20.74 -11.65 -1.93
C HIS A 208 -20.73 -12.44 -3.26
N GLU A 209 -21.79 -12.37 -4.08
CA GLU A 209 -21.84 -13.13 -5.34
C GLU A 209 -21.31 -12.34 -6.54
N ILE A 210 -21.33 -11.00 -6.51
CA ILE A 210 -20.99 -10.17 -7.67
C ILE A 210 -19.79 -9.25 -7.40
N TYR A 211 -19.81 -8.46 -6.31
CA TYR A 211 -18.85 -7.38 -6.15
C TYR A 211 -17.56 -7.77 -5.41
N LEU A 212 -17.59 -8.76 -4.55
CA LEU A 212 -16.43 -9.22 -3.79
C LEU A 212 -15.63 -10.38 -4.40
N PRO A 213 -16.16 -11.24 -5.30
CA PRO A 213 -15.43 -12.44 -5.71
C PRO A 213 -14.06 -12.19 -6.34
N ALA A 214 -13.89 -11.12 -7.13
CA ALA A 214 -12.60 -10.80 -7.73
C ALA A 214 -11.56 -10.37 -6.67
N PHE A 215 -11.97 -9.59 -5.67
CA PHE A 215 -11.11 -9.24 -4.53
C PHE A 215 -10.76 -10.46 -3.68
N LYS A 216 -11.74 -11.32 -3.40
CA LYS A 216 -11.50 -12.58 -2.69
C LYS A 216 -10.49 -13.46 -3.42
N ALA A 217 -10.65 -13.60 -4.74
CA ALA A 217 -9.70 -14.35 -5.56
C ALA A 217 -8.31 -13.71 -5.58
N ALA A 218 -8.24 -12.37 -5.60
CA ALA A 218 -6.98 -11.64 -5.53
C ALA A 218 -6.22 -11.90 -4.22
N VAL A 219 -6.92 -11.96 -3.09
CA VAL A 219 -6.35 -12.28 -1.77
C VAL A 219 -6.01 -13.77 -1.68
N GLU A 220 -7.02 -14.64 -1.72
CA GLU A 220 -6.85 -16.06 -1.38
C GLU A 220 -6.06 -16.85 -2.44
N LYS A 221 -6.21 -16.50 -3.71
CA LYS A 221 -5.57 -17.19 -4.82
C LYS A 221 -4.42 -16.39 -5.44
N GLY A 222 -4.55 -15.08 -5.53
CA GLY A 222 -3.51 -14.19 -6.06
C GLY A 222 -2.38 -13.98 -5.06
N GLY A 223 -2.69 -14.01 -3.76
CA GLY A 223 -1.76 -13.65 -2.70
C GLY A 223 -1.37 -12.17 -2.78
N ALA A 224 -2.34 -11.28 -3.03
CA ALA A 224 -2.10 -9.85 -3.14
C ALA A 224 -1.46 -9.30 -1.85
N TRP A 225 -0.43 -8.49 -1.97
CA TRP A 225 0.28 -7.90 -0.82
C TRP A 225 -0.34 -6.60 -0.36
N SER A 226 -1.16 -5.95 -1.19
CA SER A 226 -1.89 -4.77 -0.79
C SER A 226 -3.24 -4.64 -1.49
N ILE A 227 -4.13 -3.90 -0.85
CA ILE A 227 -5.49 -3.59 -1.32
C ILE A 227 -5.71 -2.09 -1.21
N MET A 228 -6.29 -1.46 -2.24
CA MET A 228 -6.67 -0.05 -2.17
C MET A 228 -8.14 0.10 -1.81
N GLY A 229 -8.42 0.81 -0.71
CA GLY A 229 -9.78 1.19 -0.32
C GLY A 229 -10.42 2.15 -1.33
N ALA A 230 -11.73 2.07 -1.46
CA ALA A 230 -12.50 2.90 -2.39
C ALA A 230 -12.96 4.21 -1.74
N TYR A 231 -13.34 5.21 -2.56
CA TYR A 231 -13.83 6.50 -2.08
C TYR A 231 -15.23 6.47 -1.49
N ASN A 232 -16.11 5.60 -2.02
CA ASN A 232 -17.51 5.57 -1.66
C ASN A 232 -17.74 5.09 -0.22
N LYS A 233 -18.91 5.42 0.29
CA LYS A 233 -19.41 4.83 1.53
C LYS A 233 -20.12 3.50 1.25
N PHE A 234 -20.12 2.67 2.26
CA PHE A 234 -20.94 1.47 2.37
C PHE A 234 -21.43 1.33 3.81
N ARG A 235 -22.76 1.22 3.99
CA ARG A 235 -23.39 1.19 5.32
C ARG A 235 -23.01 2.39 6.21
N GLY A 236 -22.90 3.56 5.59
CA GLY A 236 -22.65 4.82 6.29
C GLY A 236 -21.18 5.15 6.53
N GLN A 237 -20.24 4.19 6.41
CA GLN A 237 -18.79 4.41 6.57
C GLN A 237 -18.09 4.46 5.21
N HIS A 238 -17.07 5.28 5.08
CA HIS A 238 -16.19 5.28 3.89
C HIS A 238 -15.44 3.96 3.76
N ALA A 239 -15.37 3.40 2.56
CA ALA A 239 -14.76 2.10 2.31
C ALA A 239 -13.30 1.99 2.79
N CYS A 240 -12.54 3.10 2.75
CA CYS A 240 -11.16 3.15 3.24
C CYS A 240 -11.01 2.95 4.75
N HIS A 241 -12.08 3.08 5.53
CA HIS A 241 -12.09 2.81 6.98
C HIS A 241 -13.42 2.19 7.45
N ASN A 242 -13.96 1.31 6.62
CA ASN A 242 -15.19 0.58 6.88
C ASN A 242 -14.90 -0.71 7.64
N ASP A 243 -15.33 -0.81 8.91
CA ASP A 243 -15.08 -1.98 9.76
C ASP A 243 -15.56 -3.30 9.14
N PHE A 244 -16.77 -3.28 8.55
CA PHE A 244 -17.33 -4.48 7.94
C PHE A 244 -16.51 -4.98 6.74
N LEU A 245 -16.05 -4.05 5.89
CA LEU A 245 -15.25 -4.42 4.71
C LEU A 245 -13.82 -4.81 5.10
N LEU A 246 -13.16 -4.01 5.94
CA LEU A 246 -11.72 -4.18 6.19
C LEU A 246 -11.44 -5.22 7.28
N ASN A 247 -12.06 -5.10 8.46
CA ASN A 247 -11.80 -6.05 9.53
C ASN A 247 -12.51 -7.38 9.27
N ARG A 248 -13.85 -7.37 9.13
CA ARG A 248 -14.61 -8.62 9.10
C ARG A 248 -14.41 -9.42 7.83
N ILE A 249 -14.57 -8.79 6.65
CA ILE A 249 -14.46 -9.53 5.38
C ILE A 249 -13.00 -9.72 4.99
N LEU A 250 -12.24 -8.63 4.89
CA LEU A 250 -10.89 -8.70 4.32
C LEU A 250 -9.91 -9.39 5.27
N LYS A 251 -9.79 -8.90 6.52
CA LYS A 251 -8.77 -9.40 7.47
C LYS A 251 -9.20 -10.67 8.20
N GLU A 252 -10.48 -10.77 8.65
CA GLU A 252 -10.93 -11.95 9.42
C GLU A 252 -11.38 -13.12 8.54
N GLU A 253 -12.31 -12.89 7.57
CA GLU A 253 -12.85 -13.99 6.76
C GLU A 253 -11.84 -14.49 5.70
N TRP A 254 -11.10 -13.57 5.05
CA TRP A 254 -10.16 -13.93 3.98
C TRP A 254 -8.70 -14.06 4.47
N ASN A 255 -8.44 -13.82 5.76
CA ASN A 255 -7.11 -13.86 6.38
C ASN A 255 -6.08 -13.00 5.62
N PHE A 256 -6.48 -11.80 5.19
CA PHE A 256 -5.58 -10.88 4.53
C PHE A 256 -4.58 -10.30 5.53
N ASP A 257 -3.30 -10.55 5.29
CA ASP A 257 -2.17 -10.11 6.12
C ASP A 257 -1.33 -9.00 5.45
N GLY A 258 -1.76 -8.51 4.29
CA GLY A 258 -1.12 -7.41 3.58
C GLY A 258 -1.58 -6.03 4.04
N ALA A 259 -1.15 -4.97 3.35
CA ALA A 259 -1.47 -3.60 3.67
C ALA A 259 -2.73 -3.09 2.96
N VAL A 260 -3.61 -2.42 3.70
CA VAL A 260 -4.72 -1.63 3.15
C VAL A 260 -4.26 -0.19 2.95
N ILE A 261 -4.32 0.28 1.72
CA ILE A 261 -3.90 1.62 1.32
C ILE A 261 -5.16 2.41 0.92
N THR A 262 -5.28 3.68 1.28
CA THR A 262 -6.40 4.49 0.76
C THR A 262 -6.26 4.74 -0.74
N ASP A 263 -7.37 4.92 -1.46
CA ASP A 263 -7.34 5.79 -2.62
C ASP A 263 -7.03 7.23 -2.15
N TRP A 264 -6.47 8.07 -3.04
CA TRP A 264 -5.86 9.37 -2.68
C TRP A 264 -6.87 10.35 -2.08
N GLY A 265 -6.77 10.55 -0.76
CA GLY A 265 -7.73 11.35 0.01
C GLY A 265 -8.99 10.58 0.41
N GLY A 266 -8.93 9.25 0.47
CA GLY A 266 -10.05 8.38 0.84
C GLY A 266 -10.31 8.23 2.33
N ALA A 267 -9.40 8.64 3.22
CA ALA A 267 -9.62 8.68 4.66
C ALA A 267 -10.40 9.95 5.05
N HIS A 268 -11.26 9.84 6.07
CA HIS A 268 -12.14 10.93 6.53
C HIS A 268 -12.31 11.01 8.05
N ASP A 269 -11.71 10.08 8.79
CA ASP A 269 -11.79 10.04 10.25
C ASP A 269 -10.58 9.28 10.81
N THR A 270 -9.88 9.86 11.79
CA THR A 270 -8.68 9.26 12.39
C THR A 270 -9.02 8.01 13.21
N PHE A 271 -10.06 8.09 14.06
CA PHE A 271 -10.40 6.98 14.93
C PHE A 271 -10.86 5.77 14.11
N GLU A 272 -11.81 5.98 13.18
CA GLU A 272 -12.26 4.90 12.30
C GLU A 272 -11.11 4.34 11.47
N ALA A 273 -10.23 5.17 10.90
CA ALA A 273 -9.08 4.72 10.13
C ALA A 273 -8.18 3.75 10.95
N VAL A 274 -7.86 4.13 12.17
CA VAL A 274 -6.99 3.35 13.07
C VAL A 274 -7.66 2.05 13.52
N VAL A 275 -8.93 2.10 13.96
CA VAL A 275 -9.57 0.93 14.58
C VAL A 275 -10.21 -0.01 13.55
N ASN A 276 -10.54 0.48 12.37
CA ASN A 276 -11.25 -0.28 11.34
C ASN A 276 -10.32 -0.88 10.26
N GLY A 277 -8.99 -0.84 10.47
CA GLY A 277 -8.07 -1.65 9.70
C GLY A 277 -7.46 -1.00 8.47
N LEU A 278 -7.41 0.34 8.38
CA LEU A 278 -6.58 1.05 7.43
C LEU A 278 -5.12 1.00 7.88
N ASP A 279 -4.20 0.74 6.95
CA ASP A 279 -2.78 0.60 7.27
C ASP A 279 -1.95 1.79 6.76
N ILE A 280 -2.22 2.31 5.54
CA ILE A 280 -1.48 3.42 4.95
C ILE A 280 -2.45 4.43 4.33
N GLU A 281 -2.35 5.69 4.79
CA GLU A 281 -3.09 6.80 4.20
C GLU A 281 -2.27 7.47 3.11
N MET A 282 -2.78 7.42 1.89
CA MET A 282 -2.26 8.19 0.75
C MET A 282 -3.26 9.28 0.41
N GLY A 283 -2.79 10.45 0.02
CA GLY A 283 -3.72 11.50 -0.24
C GLY A 283 -3.19 12.66 -1.02
N SER A 284 -4.06 13.64 -1.15
CA SER A 284 -3.77 14.98 -1.60
C SER A 284 -4.16 15.97 -0.51
N TYR A 285 -3.89 17.23 -0.74
CA TYR A 285 -4.30 18.31 0.19
C TYR A 285 -5.84 18.47 0.32
N THR A 286 -6.62 17.55 -0.22
CA THR A 286 -8.09 17.54 -0.12
C THR A 286 -8.62 16.40 0.76
N ASN A 287 -7.82 15.87 1.66
CA ASN A 287 -8.21 14.78 2.55
C ASN A 287 -9.23 15.15 3.64
N GLY A 288 -9.77 16.36 3.63
CA GLY A 288 -10.78 16.80 4.58
C GLY A 288 -10.25 17.41 5.87
N LEU A 289 -8.96 17.33 6.15
CA LEU A 289 -8.35 18.00 7.32
C LEU A 289 -8.10 19.48 7.05
N THR A 290 -7.57 19.79 5.87
CA THR A 290 -7.36 21.15 5.40
C THR A 290 -7.41 21.21 3.87
N SER A 291 -7.86 22.34 3.34
CA SER A 291 -7.78 22.68 1.91
C SER A 291 -6.87 23.88 1.66
N GLU A 292 -6.13 24.31 2.67
CA GLU A 292 -5.31 25.51 2.62
C GLU A 292 -3.96 25.24 1.94
N SER A 293 -3.31 26.30 1.48
CA SER A 293 -1.99 26.24 0.84
C SER A 293 -0.87 25.81 1.79
N THR A 294 -1.12 25.86 3.10
CA THR A 294 -0.20 25.42 4.16
C THR A 294 -0.34 23.95 4.54
N PHE A 295 -1.21 23.21 3.83
CA PHE A 295 -1.37 21.77 4.05
C PHE A 295 -0.04 21.03 3.94
N THR A 296 0.19 20.11 4.89
CA THR A 296 1.34 19.21 4.90
C THR A 296 0.88 17.76 5.04
N TYR A 297 1.77 16.80 4.77
CA TYR A 297 1.48 15.37 4.98
C TYR A 297 1.26 15.03 6.46
N ASP A 298 1.79 15.87 7.36
CA ASP A 298 1.59 15.74 8.81
C ASP A 298 0.15 16.02 9.25
N ASP A 299 -0.66 16.66 8.40
CA ASP A 299 -2.07 16.93 8.66
C ASP A 299 -3.00 15.76 8.27
N TYR A 300 -2.46 14.67 7.71
CA TYR A 300 -3.21 13.48 7.39
C TYR A 300 -3.80 12.80 8.64
N TYR A 301 -4.89 12.06 8.47
CA TYR A 301 -5.58 11.37 9.57
C TYR A 301 -4.68 10.39 10.30
N LEU A 302 -3.84 9.64 9.57
CA LEU A 302 -2.86 8.70 10.14
C LEU A 302 -1.49 9.35 10.46
N ALA A 303 -1.39 10.69 10.44
CA ALA A 303 -0.17 11.43 10.79
C ALA A 303 -0.27 11.99 12.23
N HIS A 304 -0.10 13.30 12.40
CA HIS A 304 -0.16 13.95 13.73
C HIS A 304 -1.46 13.69 14.50
N PRO A 305 -2.66 13.65 13.89
CA PRO A 305 -3.88 13.30 14.62
C PRO A 305 -3.79 11.90 15.26
N TYR A 306 -3.27 10.89 14.52
CA TYR A 306 -3.06 9.55 15.06
C TYR A 306 -2.00 9.51 16.16
N LEU A 307 -0.85 10.17 15.93
CA LEU A 307 0.22 10.28 16.94
C LEU A 307 -0.29 10.90 18.24
N LYS A 308 -1.16 11.92 18.14
CA LYS A 308 -1.81 12.54 19.31
C LYS A 308 -2.68 11.52 20.05
N MET A 309 -3.53 10.78 19.35
CA MET A 309 -4.40 9.76 19.97
C MET A 309 -3.59 8.67 20.68
N LEU A 310 -2.46 8.22 20.11
CA LEU A 310 -1.54 7.29 20.75
C LEU A 310 -0.93 7.85 22.04
N LYS A 311 -0.47 9.10 22.03
CA LYS A 311 0.11 9.78 23.21
C LYS A 311 -0.92 10.01 24.32
N GLU A 312 -2.18 10.21 23.97
CA GLU A 312 -3.31 10.36 24.90
C GLU A 312 -3.89 9.01 25.35
N GLY A 313 -3.41 7.88 24.81
CA GLY A 313 -3.88 6.54 25.16
C GLY A 313 -5.31 6.22 24.67
N LEU A 314 -5.81 6.93 23.67
CA LEU A 314 -7.13 6.74 23.09
C LEU A 314 -7.19 5.53 22.15
N VAL A 315 -6.04 5.17 21.58
CA VAL A 315 -5.82 4.00 20.70
C VAL A 315 -4.50 3.33 21.06
N LYS A 316 -4.27 2.11 20.53
CA LYS A 316 -3.07 1.31 20.82
C LYS A 316 -2.22 1.17 19.57
#